data_9fd7f91fdd6571d5c0c532649a39df27
#
_entry.id   9fd7f91fdd6571d5c0c532649a39df27
#
_cell.length_a   1.000
_cell.length_b   1.000
_cell.length_c   1.000
_cell.angle_alpha   90.00
_cell.angle_beta   90.00
_cell.angle_gamma   90.00
#
_symmetry.space_group_name_H-M   'P 1'
#
loop_
_entity.id
_entity.type
_entity.pdbx_description
1 polymer ?
#
loop_
_entity_poly.entity_id
_entity_poly.type
_entity_poly.pdbx_seq_one_letter_code
_entity_poly.pdbx_strand_id
1 'polypeptide(L)'
;LFGKGDDRFEPVDFPERYVIVTKKTQTEIERMITAKIIKLPGHTNDSIGLLFENRVLFCGDAAMNGIPSRNHITIWIENLKDYKASWKKMTQLDFKKVYPSHGKPFTKEQLIKYQQKLQKVHLYLLG
;
A
#
# COMPACT_ATOMS: atom_id res chain seq x y z
N LEU A 1 -7.21 -9.57 17.80
CA LEU A 1 -6.04 -8.95 17.16
C LEU A 1 -6.34 -7.58 16.59
N PHE A 2 -7.58 -7.35 16.19
CA PHE A 2 -8.00 -6.15 15.48
C PHE A 2 -9.29 -5.57 16.05
N GLY A 3 -9.79 -6.12 17.11
CA GLY A 3 -10.97 -5.64 17.78
C GLY A 3 -10.57 -4.79 18.98
N LYS A 4 -11.25 -3.71 19.15
CA LYS A 4 -11.13 -2.68 20.18
C LYS A 4 -9.90 -1.81 19.96
N GLY A 5 -10.16 -0.53 19.75
CA GLY A 5 -9.15 0.50 19.67
C GLY A 5 -8.08 0.23 20.71
N ASP A 6 -6.87 0.04 20.26
CA ASP A 6 -5.78 -0.29 21.13
C ASP A 6 -5.31 0.98 21.79
N ASP A 7 -5.82 1.26 22.97
CA ASP A 7 -5.43 2.42 23.79
C ASP A 7 -3.93 2.42 24.16
N ARG A 8 -3.19 1.38 23.71
CA ARG A 8 -1.74 1.28 23.89
C ARG A 8 -0.92 2.09 22.91
N PHE A 9 -1.53 2.57 21.84
CA PHE A 9 -0.87 3.45 20.88
C PHE A 9 -1.17 4.90 21.24
N GLU A 10 -0.17 5.59 21.75
CA GLU A 10 -0.28 7.03 21.92
C GLU A 10 -0.38 7.72 20.56
N PRO A 11 -1.24 8.75 20.45
CA PRO A 11 -1.29 9.55 19.23
C PRO A 11 0.10 10.12 18.93
N VAL A 12 0.55 9.99 17.68
CA VAL A 12 1.77 10.63 17.24
C VAL A 12 1.49 12.11 17.04
N ASP A 13 2.13 12.97 17.80
CA ASP A 13 2.05 14.41 17.57
C ASP A 13 2.66 14.77 16.23
N PHE A 14 1.99 15.67 15.49
CA PHE A 14 2.58 16.22 14.28
C PHE A 14 3.88 16.94 14.62
N PRO A 15 4.96 16.68 13.88
CA PRO A 15 6.20 17.43 14.06
C PRO A 15 5.96 18.91 13.74
N GLU A 16 6.75 19.79 14.33
CA GLU A 16 6.68 21.24 14.08
C GLU A 16 6.84 21.59 12.59
N ARG A 17 7.52 20.73 11.84
CA ARG A 17 7.70 20.88 10.39
C ARG A 17 7.22 19.64 9.67
N TYR A 18 6.20 19.82 8.84
CA TYR A 18 5.70 18.79 7.95
C TYR A 18 5.29 19.42 6.62
N VAL A 19 5.27 18.59 5.59
CA VAL A 19 4.79 18.99 4.26
C VAL A 19 3.69 18.02 3.85
N ILE A 20 2.53 18.58 3.52
CA ILE A 20 1.41 17.77 3.02
C ILE A 20 1.65 17.48 1.53
N VAL A 21 1.49 16.21 1.16
CA VAL A 21 1.56 15.79 -0.25
C VAL A 21 0.30 16.23 -0.97
N THR A 22 0.43 17.22 -1.84
CA THR A 22 -0.63 17.74 -2.71
C THR A 22 -0.15 17.71 -4.16
N LYS A 23 -1.03 18.00 -5.12
CA LYS A 23 -0.61 18.16 -6.53
C LYS A 23 0.49 19.21 -6.70
N LYS A 24 0.51 20.23 -5.85
CA LYS A 24 1.51 21.32 -5.91
C LYS A 24 2.85 20.93 -5.30
N THR A 25 2.86 20.15 -4.24
CA THR A 25 4.07 19.81 -3.48
C THR A 25 4.68 18.47 -3.89
N GLN A 26 3.93 17.61 -4.57
CA GLN A 26 4.37 16.26 -4.90
C GLN A 26 5.71 16.22 -5.64
N THR A 27 5.88 17.01 -6.69
CA THR A 27 7.10 16.99 -7.50
C THR A 27 8.33 17.37 -6.70
N GLU A 28 8.21 18.36 -5.83
CA GLU A 28 9.31 18.78 -4.96
C GLU A 28 9.66 17.70 -3.92
N ILE A 29 8.65 17.10 -3.31
CA ILE A 29 8.84 16.00 -2.35
C ILE A 29 9.50 14.80 -3.04
N GLU A 30 9.02 14.41 -4.21
CA GLU A 30 9.60 13.30 -4.99
C GLU A 30 11.08 13.54 -5.31
N ARG A 31 11.44 14.77 -5.64
CA ARG A 31 12.84 15.15 -5.88
C ARG A 31 13.67 15.06 -4.60
N MET A 32 13.12 15.51 -3.46
CA MET A 32 13.82 15.47 -2.17
C MET A 32 14.07 14.04 -1.68
N ILE A 33 13.10 13.12 -1.87
CA ILE A 33 13.23 11.73 -1.44
C ILE A 33 13.81 10.81 -2.52
N THR A 34 14.02 11.32 -3.72
CA THR A 34 14.51 10.57 -4.91
C THR A 34 13.63 9.35 -5.21
N ALA A 35 12.32 9.53 -5.14
CA ALA A 35 11.32 8.49 -5.40
C ALA A 35 10.05 9.10 -5.97
N LYS A 36 9.26 8.29 -6.68
CA LYS A 36 7.93 8.67 -7.14
C LYS A 36 6.88 8.28 -6.13
N ILE A 37 5.96 9.18 -5.84
CA ILE A 37 4.81 8.93 -4.98
C ILE A 37 3.68 8.35 -5.83
N ILE A 38 3.26 7.15 -5.48
CA ILE A 38 2.20 6.41 -6.16
C ILE A 38 0.98 6.34 -5.24
N LYS A 39 -0.15 6.88 -5.66
CA LYS A 39 -1.41 6.71 -4.92
C LYS A 39 -1.93 5.29 -5.07
N LEU A 40 -2.16 4.63 -3.95
CA LEU A 40 -2.61 3.23 -3.86
C LEU A 40 -3.80 3.09 -2.91
N PRO A 41 -4.91 3.82 -3.16
CA PRO A 41 -6.07 3.74 -2.28
C PRO A 41 -6.68 2.35 -2.26
N GLY A 42 -7.40 2.04 -1.17
CA GLY A 42 -8.14 0.80 -1.02
C GLY A 42 -7.98 0.15 0.34
N HIS A 43 -6.76 -0.04 0.83
CA HIS A 43 -6.55 -0.38 2.24
C HIS A 43 -7.04 0.78 3.12
N THR A 44 -6.56 1.97 2.84
CA THR A 44 -7.15 3.24 3.26
C THR A 44 -7.27 4.18 2.05
N ASN A 45 -8.07 5.22 2.18
CA ASN A 45 -8.29 6.19 1.11
C ASN A 45 -7.03 6.98 0.74
N ASP A 46 -6.14 7.19 1.69
CA ASP A 46 -4.92 7.98 1.57
C ASP A 46 -3.65 7.14 1.39
N SER A 47 -3.78 5.85 1.21
CA SER A 47 -2.64 4.93 1.01
C SER A 47 -1.78 5.35 -0.16
N ILE A 48 -0.46 5.37 0.06
CA ILE A 48 0.53 5.68 -0.96
C ILE A 48 1.64 4.63 -0.98
N GLY A 49 2.33 4.55 -2.10
CA GLY A 49 3.60 3.82 -2.23
C GLY A 49 4.71 4.74 -2.71
N LEU A 50 5.94 4.28 -2.61
CA LEU A 50 7.13 4.98 -3.10
C LEU A 50 7.87 4.08 -4.09
N LEU A 51 8.04 4.57 -5.31
CA LEU A 51 8.80 3.89 -6.36
C LEU A 51 10.17 4.55 -6.54
N PHE A 52 11.22 3.80 -6.26
CA PHE A 52 12.59 4.25 -6.39
C PHE A 52 13.22 3.87 -7.75
N GLU A 53 14.22 4.64 -8.19
CA GLU A 53 14.91 4.42 -9.47
C GLU A 53 15.62 3.06 -9.55
N ASN A 54 16.06 2.50 -8.41
CA ASN A 54 16.64 1.16 -8.35
C ASN A 54 15.60 0.03 -8.52
N ARG A 55 14.40 0.35 -8.98
CA ARG A 55 13.30 -0.57 -9.27
C ARG A 55 12.77 -1.29 -8.03
N VAL A 56 12.68 -0.57 -6.93
CA VAL A 56 12.09 -1.02 -5.67
C VAL A 56 10.81 -0.23 -5.40
N LEU A 57 9.74 -0.94 -5.07
CA LEU A 57 8.45 -0.35 -4.68
C LEU A 57 8.19 -0.61 -3.20
N PHE A 58 8.05 0.46 -2.42
CA PHE A 58 7.47 0.39 -1.07
C PHE A 58 5.97 0.63 -1.21
N CYS A 59 5.15 -0.35 -0.89
CA CYS A 59 3.72 -0.30 -1.17
C CYS A 59 2.84 -0.04 0.06
N GLY A 60 3.44 0.19 1.23
CA GLY A 60 2.66 0.30 2.46
C GLY A 60 1.83 -0.96 2.70
N ASP A 61 0.59 -0.79 3.08
CA ASP A 61 -0.38 -1.87 3.27
C ASP A 61 -1.25 -2.15 2.03
N ALA A 62 -0.87 -1.62 0.86
CA ALA A 62 -1.50 -2.03 -0.38
C ALA A 62 -1.25 -3.52 -0.69
N ALA A 63 -0.23 -4.12 -0.09
CA ALA A 63 0.00 -5.56 -0.07
C ALA A 63 0.65 -5.96 1.25
N MET A 64 0.54 -7.24 1.61
CA MET A 64 1.16 -7.81 2.81
C MET A 64 1.82 -9.14 2.46
N ASN A 65 2.88 -9.53 3.18
CA ASN A 65 3.51 -10.83 2.98
C ASN A 65 3.88 -11.48 4.30
N GLY A 66 2.90 -11.94 5.00
CA GLY A 66 3.04 -12.61 6.28
C GLY A 66 1.70 -13.01 6.86
N ILE A 67 1.69 -13.91 7.81
CA ILE A 67 0.49 -14.34 8.51
C ILE A 67 -0.11 -13.14 9.26
N PRO A 68 -1.44 -12.88 9.15
CA PRO A 68 -2.48 -13.75 8.59
C PRO A 68 -2.84 -13.49 7.11
N SER A 69 -2.09 -12.67 6.37
CA SER A 69 -2.41 -12.40 4.96
C SER A 69 -2.24 -13.67 4.10
N ARG A 70 -3.04 -13.76 3.04
CA ARG A 70 -2.92 -14.80 2.01
C ARG A 70 -2.76 -14.16 0.65
N ASN A 71 -1.91 -14.75 -0.19
CA ASN A 71 -1.69 -14.29 -1.57
C ASN A 71 -1.23 -12.83 -1.64
N HIS A 72 -0.52 -12.36 -0.62
CA HIS A 72 -0.08 -10.97 -0.44
C HIS A 72 -1.21 -9.94 -0.37
N ILE A 73 -2.46 -10.38 -0.23
CA ILE A 73 -3.62 -9.50 -0.07
C ILE A 73 -3.68 -9.03 1.38
N THR A 74 -3.87 -7.75 1.59
CA THR A 74 -4.00 -7.20 2.94
C THR A 74 -5.26 -7.75 3.63
N ILE A 75 -5.22 -7.81 4.95
CA ILE A 75 -6.32 -8.34 5.77
C ILE A 75 -7.44 -7.33 6.02
N TRP A 76 -7.20 -6.06 5.74
CA TRP A 76 -8.18 -4.99 5.88
C TRP A 76 -8.26 -4.19 4.59
N ILE A 77 -9.46 -4.05 4.05
CA ILE A 77 -9.72 -3.29 2.83
C ILE A 77 -10.91 -2.38 3.08
N GLU A 78 -10.66 -1.09 3.07
CA GLU A 78 -11.71 -0.07 3.23
C GLU A 78 -12.58 0.04 1.98
N ASN A 79 -11.95 -0.03 0.79
CA ASN A 79 -12.63 0.02 -0.51
C ASN A 79 -12.03 -1.01 -1.46
N LEU A 80 -12.77 -2.09 -1.73
CA LEU A 80 -12.28 -3.19 -2.56
C LEU A 80 -12.08 -2.79 -4.02
N LYS A 81 -12.94 -1.95 -4.57
CA LYS A 81 -12.82 -1.47 -5.95
C LYS A 81 -11.51 -0.70 -6.15
N ASP A 82 -11.24 0.23 -5.25
CA ASP A 82 -10.01 1.02 -5.28
C ASP A 82 -8.78 0.15 -5.02
N TYR A 83 -8.89 -0.81 -4.11
CA TYR A 83 -7.82 -1.76 -3.81
C TYR A 83 -7.43 -2.59 -5.04
N LYS A 84 -8.41 -3.13 -5.76
CA LYS A 84 -8.19 -3.86 -7.03
C LYS A 84 -7.56 -2.96 -8.09
N ALA A 85 -8.00 -1.72 -8.21
CA ALA A 85 -7.43 -0.75 -9.14
C ALA A 85 -5.98 -0.41 -8.78
N SER A 86 -5.66 -0.28 -7.50
CA SER A 86 -4.30 -0.04 -7.02
C SER A 86 -3.37 -1.21 -7.33
N TRP A 87 -3.82 -2.44 -7.16
CA TRP A 87 -3.04 -3.62 -7.55
C TRP A 87 -2.77 -3.66 -9.05
N LYS A 88 -3.80 -3.38 -9.88
CA LYS A 88 -3.61 -3.28 -11.33
C LYS A 88 -2.58 -2.19 -11.67
N LYS A 89 -2.66 -1.04 -11.03
CA LYS A 89 -1.67 0.04 -11.18
C LYS A 89 -0.27 -0.45 -10.83
N MET A 90 -0.09 -1.10 -9.69
CA MET A 90 1.21 -1.64 -9.30
C MET A 90 1.80 -2.60 -10.34
N THR A 91 1.01 -3.47 -10.94
CA THR A 91 1.51 -4.39 -11.97
C THR A 91 2.03 -3.69 -13.22
N GLN A 92 1.63 -2.45 -13.46
CA GLN A 92 2.06 -1.64 -14.61
C GLN A 92 3.31 -0.79 -14.34
N LEU A 93 3.75 -0.69 -13.08
CA LEU A 93 4.94 0.07 -12.71
C LEU A 93 6.22 -0.71 -13.01
N ASP A 94 7.31 0.01 -13.28
CA ASP A 94 8.62 -0.61 -13.51
C ASP A 94 9.37 -0.81 -12.19
N PHE A 95 9.19 -1.97 -11.59
CA PHE A 95 9.94 -2.41 -10.42
C PHE A 95 10.20 -3.91 -10.47
N LYS A 96 11.14 -4.38 -9.65
CA LYS A 96 11.47 -5.81 -9.50
C LYS A 96 10.99 -6.36 -8.17
N LYS A 97 11.08 -5.57 -7.12
CA LYS A 97 10.86 -6.00 -5.74
C LYS A 97 9.93 -5.05 -5.00
N VAL A 98 9.02 -5.64 -4.23
CA VAL A 98 8.04 -4.92 -3.40
C VAL A 98 8.39 -5.11 -1.94
N TYR A 99 8.35 -4.02 -1.20
CA TYR A 99 8.49 -3.98 0.26
C TYR A 99 7.16 -3.52 0.88
N PRO A 100 6.39 -4.44 1.48
CA PRO A 100 5.19 -4.07 2.21
C PRO A 100 5.54 -3.54 3.60
N SER A 101 4.60 -2.85 4.25
CA SER A 101 4.75 -2.47 5.67
C SER A 101 4.76 -3.67 6.61
N HIS A 102 4.05 -4.75 6.24
CA HIS A 102 3.94 -5.96 7.03
C HIS A 102 4.40 -7.18 6.23
N GLY A 103 5.42 -7.86 6.76
CA GLY A 103 5.93 -9.10 6.20
C GLY A 103 7.17 -8.92 5.33
N LYS A 104 7.57 -9.99 4.67
CA LYS A 104 8.79 -10.05 3.87
C LYS A 104 8.61 -9.41 2.49
N PRO A 105 9.67 -8.83 1.91
CA PRO A 105 9.61 -8.38 0.51
C PRO A 105 9.33 -9.56 -0.44
N PHE A 106 8.73 -9.25 -1.58
CA PHE A 106 8.40 -10.22 -2.62
C PHE A 106 8.58 -9.62 -4.02
N THR A 107 8.46 -10.44 -5.05
CA THR A 107 8.76 -10.05 -6.43
C THR A 107 7.52 -9.52 -7.14
N LYS A 108 7.74 -8.77 -8.24
CA LYS A 108 6.66 -8.33 -9.12
C LYS A 108 5.90 -9.51 -9.73
N GLU A 109 6.60 -10.58 -10.07
CA GLU A 109 5.98 -11.79 -10.62
C GLU A 109 4.98 -12.40 -9.64
N GLN A 110 5.29 -12.40 -8.34
CA GLN A 110 4.36 -12.84 -7.31
C GLN A 110 3.14 -11.91 -7.20
N LEU A 111 3.34 -10.60 -7.30
CA LEU A 111 2.23 -9.65 -7.32
C LEU A 111 1.28 -9.93 -8.49
N ILE A 112 1.83 -10.10 -9.69
CA ILE A 112 1.06 -10.40 -10.90
C ILE A 112 0.30 -11.73 -10.75
N LYS A 113 0.96 -12.76 -10.23
CA LYS A 113 0.36 -14.07 -9.97
C LYS A 113 -0.87 -13.95 -9.05
N TYR A 114 -0.75 -13.20 -7.97
CA TYR A 114 -1.83 -13.09 -7.00
C TYR A 114 -2.89 -12.05 -7.35
N GLN A 115 -2.63 -11.17 -8.29
CA GLN A 115 -3.65 -10.25 -8.80
C GLN A 115 -4.87 -11.00 -9.35
N GLN A 116 -4.67 -12.11 -10.03
CA GLN A 116 -5.76 -12.95 -10.55
C GLN A 116 -6.64 -13.51 -9.42
N LYS A 117 -6.03 -13.84 -8.29
CA LYS A 117 -6.79 -14.28 -7.09
C LYS A 117 -7.55 -13.12 -6.45
N LEU A 118 -6.95 -11.94 -6.43
CA LEU A 118 -7.61 -10.73 -5.92
C LEU A 118 -8.87 -10.40 -6.71
N GLN A 119 -8.90 -10.61 -8.02
CA GLN A 119 -10.10 -10.36 -8.83
C GLN A 119 -11.31 -11.17 -8.38
N LYS A 120 -11.09 -12.33 -7.78
CA LYS A 120 -12.15 -13.23 -7.26
C LYS A 120 -12.58 -12.91 -5.83
N VAL A 121 -11.90 -11.98 -5.15
CA VAL A 121 -12.26 -11.59 -3.79
C VAL A 121 -13.51 -10.73 -3.81
N HIS A 122 -14.44 -11.05 -2.92
CA HIS A 122 -15.66 -10.29 -2.68
C HIS A 122 -15.73 -9.95 -1.19
N LEU A 123 -16.18 -8.75 -0.88
CA LEU A 123 -16.50 -8.37 0.50
C LEU A 123 -17.92 -8.84 0.81
N TYR A 124 -18.06 -9.69 1.80
CA TYR A 124 -19.35 -10.02 2.34
C TYR A 124 -19.69 -8.97 3.40
N LEU A 125 -20.74 -8.22 3.14
CA LEU A 125 -21.34 -7.38 4.18
C LEU A 125 -21.98 -8.33 5.21
N LEU A 126 -21.41 -8.37 6.40
CA LEU A 126 -22.05 -8.99 7.54
C LEU A 126 -23.23 -8.08 7.91
N GLY A 127 -24.38 -8.42 7.36
CA GLY A 127 -25.62 -7.74 7.66
C GLY A 127 -26.10 -8.08 9.07
#